data_3d7fef28720b9a9a9d52e42425c541e4
#
_entry.id   3d7fef28720b9a9a9d52e42425c541e4
#
_cell.length_a   1.000
_cell.length_b   1.000
_cell.length_c   1.000
_cell.angle_alpha   90.00
_cell.angle_beta   90.00
_cell.angle_gamma   90.00
#
_symmetry.space_group_name_H-M   'P 1'
#
loop_
_entity.id
_entity.type
_entity.pdbx_description
1 polymer ?
#
loop_
_entity_poly.entity_id
_entity_poly.type
_entity_poly.pdbx_seq_one_letter_code
_entity_poly.pdbx_strand_id
1 'polypeptide(L)'
;MTDSDTTLRSVYIWIGEGTWRATVDAALSLAPARARFTLLHVTSPAAADAAHGAYQGMLGRAGHDPGERLEALASASAADLIEAAARRLGRPCERREIHDQTERAVVAASATADLLIVARDGDRSRLGPKSLGKATRFVVDHAACPVLLVWPEAAPDVRTIPSPRG
;
A
#
# COMPACT_ATOMS: atom_id res chain seq x y z
N MET A 1 -33.37 -17.58 -11.10
CA MET A 1 -31.96 -17.35 -11.51
C MET A 1 -31.64 -15.95 -11.05
N THR A 2 -31.18 -15.85 -9.81
CA THR A 2 -30.81 -14.59 -9.21
C THR A 2 -29.43 -14.21 -9.77
N ASP A 3 -29.44 -13.28 -10.69
CA ASP A 3 -28.25 -12.58 -11.14
C ASP A 3 -27.66 -11.85 -9.91
N SER A 4 -26.76 -12.52 -9.23
CA SER A 4 -25.95 -11.88 -8.19
C SER A 4 -25.04 -10.91 -8.92
N ASP A 5 -25.55 -9.71 -9.21
CA ASP A 5 -24.76 -8.56 -9.66
C ASP A 5 -23.72 -8.30 -8.58
N THR A 6 -22.61 -9.04 -8.63
CA THR A 6 -21.43 -8.83 -7.80
C THR A 6 -20.76 -7.57 -8.27
N THR A 7 -21.44 -6.46 -8.07
CA THR A 7 -20.96 -5.16 -8.45
C THR A 7 -19.92 -4.71 -7.42
N LEU A 8 -18.68 -4.56 -7.84
CA LEU A 8 -17.66 -3.90 -7.03
C LEU A 8 -18.13 -2.49 -6.63
N ARG A 9 -18.40 -2.30 -5.35
CA ARG A 9 -18.93 -1.04 -4.81
C ARG A 9 -17.87 -0.24 -4.07
N SER A 10 -16.93 -0.94 -3.41
CA SER A 10 -15.90 -0.35 -2.58
C SER A 10 -14.53 -0.89 -3.00
N VAL A 11 -13.71 -0.03 -3.58
CA VAL A 11 -12.37 -0.36 -4.07
C VAL A 11 -11.34 0.39 -3.24
N TYR A 12 -10.50 -0.36 -2.54
CA TYR A 12 -9.38 0.19 -1.78
C TYR A 12 -8.12 0.10 -2.63
N ILE A 13 -7.36 1.17 -2.68
CA ILE A 13 -6.11 1.27 -3.42
C ILE A 13 -5.00 1.53 -2.41
N TRP A 14 -4.11 0.55 -2.22
CA TRP A 14 -2.98 0.75 -1.34
C TRP A 14 -1.92 1.61 -2.03
N ILE A 15 -1.67 2.77 -1.43
CA ILE A 15 -0.75 3.78 -1.93
C ILE A 15 0.61 3.56 -1.26
N GLY A 16 1.51 2.89 -1.97
CA GLY A 16 2.89 2.66 -1.57
C GLY A 16 3.85 3.60 -2.29
N GLU A 17 4.89 4.05 -1.61
CA GLU A 17 5.93 4.86 -2.23
C GLU A 17 6.57 4.11 -3.40
N GLY A 18 6.75 4.78 -4.54
CA GLY A 18 7.32 4.20 -5.75
C GLY A 18 6.41 3.26 -6.56
N THR A 19 5.26 2.84 -6.04
CA THR A 19 4.36 1.86 -6.69
C THR A 19 2.93 2.36 -6.92
N TRP A 20 2.52 3.41 -6.26
CA TRP A 20 1.14 3.91 -6.23
C TRP A 20 0.56 4.26 -7.61
N ARG A 21 1.40 4.68 -8.57
CA ARG A 21 0.91 5.01 -9.90
C ARG A 21 0.26 3.81 -10.57
N ALA A 22 0.89 2.65 -10.48
CA ALA A 22 0.36 1.43 -11.07
C ALA A 22 -0.93 0.97 -10.41
N THR A 23 -1.07 1.10 -9.09
CA THR A 23 -2.31 0.74 -8.41
C THR A 23 -3.46 1.67 -8.76
N VAL A 24 -3.21 2.97 -8.89
CA VAL A 24 -4.21 3.94 -9.36
C VAL A 24 -4.60 3.69 -10.81
N ASP A 25 -3.64 3.44 -11.70
CA ASP A 25 -3.91 3.16 -13.12
C ASP A 25 -4.71 1.87 -13.29
N ALA A 26 -4.43 0.83 -12.49
CA ALA A 26 -5.22 -0.39 -12.48
C ALA A 26 -6.66 -0.14 -12.01
N ALA A 27 -6.86 0.69 -10.99
CA ALA A 27 -8.20 1.09 -10.57
C ALA A 27 -8.97 1.81 -11.67
N LEU A 28 -8.32 2.74 -12.38
CA LEU A 28 -8.93 3.46 -13.50
C LEU A 28 -9.32 2.55 -14.66
N SER A 29 -8.51 1.52 -14.92
CA SER A 29 -8.69 0.62 -16.05
C SER A 29 -9.70 -0.50 -15.79
N LEU A 30 -9.79 -0.98 -14.54
CA LEU A 30 -10.46 -2.23 -14.22
C LEU A 30 -11.66 -2.05 -13.28
N ALA A 31 -11.68 -1.02 -12.43
CA ALA A 31 -12.78 -0.81 -11.51
C ALA A 31 -13.96 -0.10 -12.19
N PRO A 32 -15.22 -0.45 -11.83
CA PRO A 32 -16.38 0.23 -12.35
C PRO A 32 -16.36 1.72 -12.05
N ALA A 33 -16.82 2.54 -13.00
CA ALA A 33 -16.86 4.00 -12.85
C ALA A 33 -17.67 4.46 -11.61
N ARG A 34 -18.67 3.69 -11.21
CA ARG A 34 -19.55 3.94 -10.06
C ARG A 34 -19.01 3.45 -8.73
N ALA A 35 -17.85 2.77 -8.72
CA ALA A 35 -17.25 2.30 -7.48
C ALA A 35 -16.83 3.48 -6.60
N ARG A 36 -16.94 3.31 -5.28
CA ARG A 36 -16.36 4.22 -4.30
C ARG A 36 -14.89 3.86 -4.11
N PHE A 37 -14.03 4.83 -4.26
CA PHE A 37 -12.59 4.63 -4.13
C PHE A 37 -12.11 5.13 -2.77
N THR A 38 -11.27 4.34 -2.13
CA THR A 38 -10.52 4.72 -0.93
C THR A 38 -9.03 4.59 -1.22
N LEU A 39 -8.31 5.70 -1.14
CA LEU A 39 -6.85 5.71 -1.18
C LEU A 39 -6.35 5.46 0.24
N LEU A 40 -5.66 4.35 0.44
CA LEU A 40 -5.13 3.93 1.72
C LEU A 40 -3.61 4.07 1.73
N HIS A 41 -3.08 4.89 2.61
CA HIS A 41 -1.66 4.97 2.89
C HIS A 41 -1.39 4.62 4.35
N VAL A 42 -0.38 3.80 4.59
CA VAL A 42 0.00 3.39 5.94
C VAL A 42 1.46 3.73 6.17
N THR A 43 1.71 4.50 7.22
CA THR A 43 3.04 4.82 7.71
C THR A 43 3.35 3.99 8.94
N SER A 44 4.49 3.31 8.93
CA SER A 44 4.96 2.56 10.09
C SER A 44 5.67 3.51 11.07
N PRO A 45 5.35 3.46 12.37
CA PRO A 45 6.04 4.25 13.39
C PRO A 45 7.49 3.79 13.66
N ALA A 46 7.89 2.64 13.12
CA ALA A 46 9.17 2.00 13.47
C ALA A 46 10.40 2.89 13.29
N ALA A 47 10.43 3.77 12.27
CA ALA A 47 11.54 4.69 12.07
C ALA A 47 11.57 5.81 13.11
N ALA A 48 10.40 6.35 13.45
CA ALA A 48 10.27 7.37 14.50
C ALA A 48 10.57 6.77 15.88
N ASP A 49 10.06 5.58 16.19
CA ASP A 49 10.33 4.86 17.44
C ASP A 49 11.82 4.55 17.63
N ALA A 50 12.51 4.15 16.55
CA ALA A 50 13.96 3.93 16.59
C ALA A 50 14.73 5.23 16.86
N ALA A 51 14.30 6.35 16.28
CA ALA A 51 14.90 7.65 16.51
C ALA A 51 14.65 8.16 17.94
N HIS A 52 13.43 7.98 18.48
CA HIS A 52 13.10 8.28 19.87
C HIS A 52 13.97 7.48 20.85
N GLY A 53 14.09 6.17 20.63
CA GLY A 53 14.92 5.29 21.48
C GLY A 53 16.39 5.68 21.49
N ALA A 54 16.96 6.00 20.32
CA ALA A 54 18.34 6.44 20.20
C ALA A 54 18.58 7.79 20.90
N TYR A 55 17.63 8.72 20.78
CA TYR A 55 17.71 10.03 21.42
C TYR A 55 17.66 9.95 22.95
N GLN A 56 16.76 9.17 23.50
CA GLN A 56 16.66 8.95 24.94
C GLN A 56 17.91 8.28 25.54
N GLY A 57 18.57 7.42 24.77
CA GLY A 57 19.80 6.75 25.17
C GLY A 57 21.05 7.66 25.17
N MET A 58 21.05 8.74 24.38
CA MET A 58 22.22 9.58 24.20
C MET A 58 22.27 10.88 25.02
N LEU A 59 21.16 11.58 25.22
CA LEU A 59 21.18 12.91 25.84
C LEU A 59 19.84 13.27 26.50
N GLY A 60 19.74 13.19 27.78
CA GLY A 60 18.62 13.77 28.54
C GLY A 60 18.64 15.31 28.60
N ARG A 61 19.04 16.05 27.56
CA ARG A 61 19.10 17.52 27.59
C ARG A 61 18.76 18.18 26.27
N ALA A 62 17.74 19.03 26.36
CA ALA A 62 17.44 20.23 25.55
C ALA A 62 17.40 20.06 24.03
N GLY A 63 16.25 20.28 23.44
CA GLY A 63 16.06 20.44 22.02
C GLY A 63 14.96 19.51 21.48
N HIS A 64 14.48 19.79 20.35
CA HIS A 64 13.41 19.07 19.67
C HIS A 64 13.78 17.59 19.48
N ASP A 65 12.88 16.69 19.85
CA ASP A 65 13.02 15.25 19.66
C ASP A 65 13.14 14.92 18.17
N PRO A 66 14.22 14.22 17.74
CA PRO A 66 14.37 13.80 16.35
C PRO A 66 13.21 12.91 15.84
N GLY A 67 12.59 12.12 16.72
CA GLY A 67 11.44 11.29 16.41
C GLY A 67 10.23 12.12 15.99
N GLU A 68 9.90 13.19 16.72
CA GLU A 68 8.79 14.09 16.37
C GLU A 68 8.98 14.76 15.00
N ARG A 69 10.23 15.13 14.68
CA ARG A 69 10.54 15.70 13.36
C ARG A 69 10.39 14.68 12.24
N LEU A 70 10.81 13.43 12.47
CA LEU A 70 10.65 12.35 11.50
C LEU A 70 9.18 12.01 11.29
N GLU A 71 8.38 11.97 12.35
CA GLU A 71 6.92 11.77 12.23
C GLU A 71 6.27 12.91 11.43
N ALA A 72 6.59 14.15 11.72
CA ALA A 72 6.05 15.30 11.00
C ALA A 72 6.44 15.29 9.52
N LEU A 73 7.68 14.94 9.19
CA LEU A 73 8.14 14.80 7.81
C LEU A 73 7.48 13.62 7.09
N ALA A 74 7.33 12.48 7.77
CA ALA A 74 6.66 11.31 7.23
C ALA A 74 5.18 11.59 6.94
N SER A 75 4.47 12.25 7.86
CA SER A 75 3.08 12.66 7.67
C SER A 75 2.91 13.65 6.52
N ALA A 76 3.79 14.64 6.39
CA ALA A 76 3.77 15.58 5.27
C ALA A 76 3.99 14.86 3.93
N SER A 77 4.96 13.95 3.88
CA SER A 77 5.24 13.12 2.68
C SER A 77 4.07 12.21 2.33
N ALA A 78 3.42 11.60 3.32
CA ALA A 78 2.25 10.76 3.15
C ALA A 78 1.05 11.54 2.58
N ALA A 79 0.79 12.74 3.11
CA ALA A 79 -0.26 13.62 2.63
C ALA A 79 -0.04 14.03 1.16
N ASP A 80 1.20 14.39 0.81
CA ASP A 80 1.57 14.73 -0.57
C ASP A 80 1.40 13.55 -1.52
N LEU A 81 1.74 12.35 -1.06
CA LEU A 81 1.61 11.12 -1.84
C LEU A 81 0.15 10.78 -2.12
N ILE A 82 -0.69 10.81 -1.09
CA ILE A 82 -2.14 10.58 -1.23
C ILE A 82 -2.77 11.63 -2.15
N GLU A 83 -2.39 12.87 -2.02
CA GLU A 83 -2.93 13.96 -2.85
C GLU A 83 -2.50 13.80 -4.32
N ALA A 84 -1.27 13.40 -4.59
CA ALA A 84 -0.80 13.08 -5.93
C ALA A 84 -1.58 11.89 -6.53
N ALA A 85 -1.85 10.86 -5.73
CA ALA A 85 -2.66 9.71 -6.12
C ALA A 85 -4.11 10.11 -6.41
N ALA A 86 -4.71 10.96 -5.60
CA ALA A 86 -6.06 11.47 -5.81
C ALA A 86 -6.19 12.30 -7.09
N ARG A 87 -5.21 13.16 -7.37
CA ARG A 87 -5.16 13.92 -8.63
C ARG A 87 -5.05 12.99 -9.84
N ARG A 88 -4.21 11.94 -9.76
CA ARG A 88 -4.09 10.95 -10.84
C ARG A 88 -5.36 10.14 -11.03
N LEU A 89 -6.03 9.75 -9.95
CA LEU A 89 -7.30 9.05 -10.00
C LEU A 89 -8.38 9.90 -10.70
N GLY A 90 -8.40 11.22 -10.44
CA GLY A 90 -9.33 12.14 -11.07
C GLY A 90 -10.82 11.86 -10.82
N ARG A 91 -11.11 11.10 -9.75
CA ARG A 91 -12.46 10.71 -9.32
C ARG A 91 -12.65 11.01 -7.84
N PRO A 92 -13.88 11.21 -7.37
CA PRO A 92 -14.16 11.33 -5.94
C PRO A 92 -13.62 10.10 -5.18
N CYS A 93 -12.88 10.33 -4.12
CA CYS A 93 -12.29 9.28 -3.31
C CYS A 93 -12.15 9.69 -1.85
N GLU A 94 -12.24 8.70 -0.97
CA GLU A 94 -11.85 8.85 0.42
C GLU A 94 -10.33 8.74 0.52
N ARG A 95 -9.73 9.53 1.39
CA ARG A 95 -8.30 9.48 1.72
C ARG A 95 -8.16 8.97 3.15
N ARG A 96 -7.45 7.86 3.31
CA ARG A 96 -7.20 7.26 4.63
C ARG A 96 -5.71 7.13 4.84
N GLU A 97 -5.22 7.83 5.84
CA GLU A 97 -3.87 7.68 6.36
C GLU A 97 -3.95 6.97 7.71
N ILE A 98 -3.16 5.92 7.88
CA ILE A 98 -3.11 5.11 9.10
C ILE A 98 -1.66 5.05 9.58
N HIS A 99 -1.46 5.31 10.87
CA HIS A 99 -0.18 5.17 11.54
C HIS A 99 -0.20 3.90 12.38
N ASP A 100 0.29 2.79 11.83
CA ASP A 100 0.29 1.48 12.49
C ASP A 100 1.25 0.52 11.77
N GLN A 101 1.30 -0.73 12.22
CA GLN A 101 1.98 -1.80 11.48
C GLN A 101 1.33 -1.95 10.10
N THR A 102 2.11 -1.68 9.06
CA THR A 102 1.61 -1.52 7.69
C THR A 102 0.75 -2.68 7.22
N GLU A 103 1.25 -3.91 7.35
CA GLU A 103 0.55 -5.09 6.87
C GLU A 103 -0.76 -5.36 7.61
N ARG A 104 -0.79 -5.18 8.93
CA ARG A 104 -1.99 -5.39 9.74
C ARG A 104 -3.06 -4.34 9.47
N ALA A 105 -2.65 -3.08 9.31
CA ALA A 105 -3.56 -2.00 9.01
C ALA A 105 -4.23 -2.18 7.64
N VAL A 106 -3.48 -2.62 6.62
CA VAL A 106 -4.02 -2.89 5.29
C VAL A 106 -4.98 -4.08 5.32
N VAL A 107 -4.64 -5.16 6.03
CA VAL A 107 -5.55 -6.31 6.21
C VAL A 107 -6.83 -5.90 6.92
N ALA A 108 -6.75 -5.12 7.99
CA ALA A 108 -7.93 -4.62 8.70
C ALA A 108 -8.82 -3.76 7.79
N ALA A 109 -8.23 -2.89 6.97
CA ALA A 109 -8.96 -2.08 6.00
C ALA A 109 -9.65 -2.94 4.93
N SER A 110 -9.07 -4.08 4.53
CA SER A 110 -9.64 -4.99 3.52
C SER A 110 -10.98 -5.60 3.93
N ALA A 111 -11.29 -5.65 5.24
CA ALA A 111 -12.54 -6.21 5.75
C ALA A 111 -13.80 -5.45 5.28
N THR A 112 -13.66 -4.20 4.87
CA THR A 112 -14.76 -3.36 4.39
C THR A 112 -14.69 -3.07 2.88
N ALA A 113 -13.76 -3.70 2.17
CA ALA A 113 -13.56 -3.54 0.74
C ALA A 113 -14.17 -4.71 -0.04
N ASP A 114 -14.66 -4.44 -1.24
CA ASP A 114 -15.03 -5.48 -2.22
C ASP A 114 -13.82 -5.88 -3.08
N LEU A 115 -12.82 -4.99 -3.15
CA LEU A 115 -11.57 -5.22 -3.86
C LEU A 115 -10.45 -4.39 -3.22
N LEU A 116 -9.29 -5.02 -3.03
CA LEU A 116 -8.05 -4.35 -2.64
C LEU A 116 -7.05 -4.41 -3.79
N ILE A 117 -6.53 -3.26 -4.22
CA ILE A 117 -5.50 -3.19 -5.26
C ILE A 117 -4.15 -2.91 -4.60
N VAL A 118 -3.19 -3.78 -4.85
CA VAL A 118 -1.84 -3.71 -4.31
C VAL A 118 -0.79 -3.89 -5.41
N ALA A 119 0.38 -3.32 -5.24
CA ALA A 119 1.48 -3.50 -6.18
C ALA A 119 2.56 -4.42 -5.61
N ARG A 120 3.29 -5.09 -6.51
CA ARG A 120 4.51 -5.81 -6.16
C ARG A 120 5.59 -4.80 -5.75
N ASP A 121 6.22 -5.03 -4.63
CA ASP A 121 7.16 -4.13 -3.96
C ASP A 121 8.49 -4.80 -3.55
N GLY A 122 8.69 -6.05 -3.96
CA GLY A 122 9.91 -6.82 -3.70
C GLY A 122 10.92 -6.77 -4.85
N ASP A 123 11.61 -7.88 -5.09
CA ASP A 123 12.54 -8.04 -6.22
C ASP A 123 11.75 -8.22 -7.53
N ARG A 124 11.66 -7.16 -8.30
CA ARG A 124 10.90 -7.10 -9.56
C ARG A 124 11.72 -7.48 -10.79
N SER A 125 12.96 -7.90 -10.62
CA SER A 125 13.82 -8.32 -11.72
C SER A 125 13.44 -9.67 -12.33
N ARG A 126 12.63 -10.46 -11.62
CA ARG A 126 12.18 -11.80 -12.03
C ARG A 126 10.75 -12.08 -11.59
N LEU A 127 10.10 -12.99 -12.32
CA LEU A 127 8.81 -13.53 -11.90
C LEU A 127 8.98 -14.44 -10.68
N GLY A 128 7.96 -14.47 -9.82
CA GLY A 128 7.91 -15.37 -8.68
C GLY A 128 7.75 -14.68 -7.34
N PRO A 129 7.79 -15.45 -6.24
CA PRO A 129 7.39 -14.99 -4.93
C PRO A 129 8.31 -13.89 -4.33
N LYS A 130 9.55 -13.77 -4.80
CA LYS A 130 10.47 -12.71 -4.35
C LYS A 130 10.05 -11.31 -4.80
N SER A 131 9.16 -11.21 -5.80
CA SER A 131 8.60 -9.92 -6.24
C SER A 131 7.61 -9.30 -5.25
N LEU A 132 7.20 -10.05 -4.23
CA LEU A 132 6.42 -9.55 -3.10
C LEU A 132 7.33 -9.25 -1.92
N GLY A 133 7.31 -8.03 -1.45
CA GLY A 133 7.90 -7.65 -0.17
C GLY A 133 7.15 -8.30 1.01
N LYS A 134 7.69 -8.18 2.21
CA LYS A 134 7.10 -8.84 3.39
C LYS A 134 5.68 -8.39 3.67
N ALA A 135 5.45 -7.07 3.64
CA ALA A 135 4.14 -6.50 3.92
C ALA A 135 3.11 -6.89 2.87
N THR A 136 3.45 -6.76 1.59
CA THR A 136 2.55 -7.14 0.49
C THR A 136 2.23 -8.64 0.50
N ARG A 137 3.20 -9.50 0.79
CA ARG A 137 2.95 -10.94 0.95
C ARG A 137 1.98 -11.22 2.07
N PHE A 138 2.18 -10.61 3.24
CA PHE A 138 1.28 -10.78 4.38
C PHE A 138 -0.15 -10.33 4.02
N VAL A 139 -0.28 -9.20 3.34
CA VAL A 139 -1.59 -8.69 2.89
C VAL A 139 -2.27 -9.66 1.93
N VAL A 140 -1.56 -10.17 0.93
CA VAL A 140 -2.10 -11.14 -0.04
C VAL A 140 -2.58 -12.41 0.64
N ASP A 141 -1.85 -12.88 1.66
CA ASP A 141 -2.18 -14.11 2.39
C ASP A 141 -3.37 -13.94 3.36
N HIS A 142 -3.63 -12.72 3.84
CA HIS A 142 -4.56 -12.48 4.95
C HIS A 142 -5.72 -11.53 4.62
N ALA A 143 -5.76 -10.92 3.44
CA ALA A 143 -6.84 -10.00 3.08
C ALA A 143 -8.20 -10.69 3.10
N ALA A 144 -9.22 -9.99 3.65
CA ALA A 144 -10.58 -10.51 3.76
C ALA A 144 -11.41 -10.35 2.47
N CYS A 145 -10.86 -9.66 1.47
CA CYS A 145 -11.50 -9.44 0.17
C CYS A 145 -10.60 -9.91 -0.98
N PRO A 146 -11.12 -10.00 -2.21
CA PRO A 146 -10.30 -10.19 -3.40
C PRO A 146 -9.18 -9.17 -3.51
N VAL A 147 -8.00 -9.62 -3.93
CA VAL A 147 -6.81 -8.79 -4.10
C VAL A 147 -6.40 -8.76 -5.56
N LEU A 148 -6.31 -7.57 -6.14
CA LEU A 148 -5.70 -7.36 -7.44
C LEU A 148 -4.24 -6.97 -7.25
N LEU A 149 -3.35 -7.87 -7.63
CA LEU A 149 -1.91 -7.68 -7.53
C LEU A 149 -1.35 -7.21 -8.87
N VAL A 150 -0.74 -6.04 -8.91
CA VAL A 150 -0.24 -5.42 -10.14
C VAL A 150 1.29 -5.30 -10.15
N TRP A 151 1.86 -5.29 -11.35
CA TRP A 151 3.26 -4.91 -11.55
C TRP A 151 3.36 -3.40 -11.66
N PRO A 152 4.27 -2.74 -10.93
CA PRO A 152 4.45 -1.28 -11.01
C PRO A 152 5.06 -0.81 -12.32
N GLU A 153 5.75 -1.69 -13.01
CA GLU A 153 6.28 -1.53 -14.38
C GLU A 153 5.98 -2.78 -15.21
N ALA A 154 6.49 -2.84 -16.44
CA ALA A 154 6.34 -4.03 -17.27
C ALA A 154 6.85 -5.29 -16.54
N ALA A 155 6.03 -6.34 -16.52
CA ALA A 155 6.41 -7.61 -15.89
C ALA A 155 7.67 -8.20 -16.57
N PRO A 156 8.57 -8.84 -15.81
CA PRO A 156 9.69 -9.56 -16.38
C PRO A 156 9.27 -10.69 -17.32
N ASP A 157 10.14 -11.07 -18.22
CA ASP A 157 9.92 -12.18 -19.14
C ASP A 157 9.73 -13.51 -18.39
N VAL A 158 8.91 -14.40 -18.92
CA VAL A 158 8.65 -15.74 -18.35
C VAL A 158 9.92 -16.57 -18.17
N ARG A 159 10.97 -16.31 -18.95
CA ARG A 159 12.28 -16.95 -18.81
C ARG A 159 12.98 -16.62 -17.49
N THR A 160 12.54 -15.60 -16.78
CA THR A 160 13.06 -15.25 -15.45
C THR A 160 12.52 -16.15 -14.33
N ILE A 161 11.56 -17.03 -14.63
CA ILE A 161 11.01 -18.00 -13.66
C ILE A 161 12.13 -19.00 -13.33
N PRO A 162 12.50 -19.16 -12.05
CA PRO A 162 13.46 -20.17 -11.65
C PRO A 162 12.95 -21.57 -11.99
N SER A 163 13.84 -22.45 -12.44
CA SER A 163 13.50 -23.87 -12.63
C SER A 163 12.94 -24.46 -11.33
N PRO A 164 11.90 -25.31 -11.40
CA PRO A 164 11.42 -26.01 -10.22
C PRO A 164 12.58 -26.77 -9.58
N ARG A 165 12.78 -26.61 -8.28
CA ARG A 165 13.71 -27.47 -7.56
C ARG A 165 13.07 -28.86 -7.48
N GLY A 166 13.68 -29.81 -8.10
CA GLY A 166 13.29 -31.21 -7.98
C GLY A 166 13.42 -31.74 -6.56
#